data_5e528a1075a11529d6a3c58eaf745ded
#
_entry.id   5e528a1075a11529d6a3c58eaf745ded
#
_cell.length_a   1.000
_cell.length_b   1.000
_cell.length_c   1.000
_cell.angle_alpha   90.00
_cell.angle_beta   90.00
_cell.angle_gamma   90.00
#
_symmetry.space_group_name_H-M   'P 1'
#
loop_
_entity.id
_entity.type
_entity.pdbx_description
1 polymer ?
#
loop_
_entity_poly.entity_id
_entity_poly.type
_entity_poly.pdbx_seq_one_letter_code
_entity_poly.pdbx_strand_id
1 'polypeptide(L)'
;VFLAADYEKKIAALVDADDQVVWSIPIRDIHDAQALPNGHWLLQTSFGNVIEVDAQGKEVWKYEAGKTAEGGPIEIHAFRRLPSGATMIAESGARRILEIDRDKKVLRSIPLSVDRPDAHRDTRLVRPTPGQTYLVAHEGDRKIREYATDGKVIWQHDVGTQLYSAVRTSTGTTLIGTGDGHRVLEVDSEGKTVWEVGENELPGIRLAWVTMVERLPNGNTWIVNCHAGPDQPQIIEVTKEKKVVWTFRDFDRFGNALPVAIHVAAPATGN
;
A
#
# COMPACT_ATOMS: atom_id res chain seq x y z
N VAL A 1 16.26 4.54 5.06
CA VAL A 1 16.21 3.27 4.31
C VAL A 1 14.75 3.03 3.92
N PHE A 2 14.50 2.59 2.70
CA PHE A 2 13.16 2.29 2.21
C PHE A 2 13.19 1.18 1.16
N LEU A 3 12.11 0.43 1.04
CA LEU A 3 11.91 -0.46 -0.08
C LEU A 3 11.06 0.27 -1.11
N ALA A 4 11.53 0.31 -2.36
CA ALA A 4 10.80 0.83 -3.51
C ALA A 4 10.57 -0.28 -4.54
N ALA A 5 9.44 -0.22 -5.24
CA ALA A 5 9.16 -1.17 -6.30
C ALA A 5 8.48 -0.49 -7.49
N ASP A 6 8.98 -0.82 -8.67
CA ASP A 6 8.55 -0.24 -9.95
C ASP A 6 8.26 -1.36 -10.97
N TYR A 7 7.04 -1.37 -11.53
CA TYR A 7 6.64 -2.40 -12.48
C TYR A 7 7.02 -2.09 -13.93
N GLU A 8 7.44 -0.85 -14.27
CA GLU A 8 8.01 -0.52 -15.57
C GLU A 8 9.43 -1.07 -15.71
N LYS A 9 10.29 -0.82 -14.72
CA LYS A 9 11.64 -1.37 -14.63
C LYS A 9 11.66 -2.81 -14.09
N LYS A 10 10.53 -3.31 -13.61
CA LYS A 10 10.36 -4.69 -13.10
C LYS A 10 11.29 -5.02 -11.93
N ILE A 11 11.43 -4.11 -10.99
CA ILE A 11 12.33 -4.22 -9.85
C ILE A 11 11.61 -3.88 -8.54
N ALA A 12 11.89 -4.65 -7.50
CA ALA A 12 11.72 -4.23 -6.11
C ALA A 12 13.10 -4.18 -5.47
N ALA A 13 13.43 -3.08 -4.80
CA ALA A 13 14.76 -2.85 -4.26
C ALA A 13 14.74 -2.16 -2.91
N LEU A 14 15.68 -2.53 -2.05
CA LEU A 14 15.98 -1.83 -0.82
C LEU A 14 17.02 -0.74 -1.12
N VAL A 15 16.67 0.49 -0.78
CA VAL A 15 17.51 1.68 -0.95
C VAL A 15 17.96 2.16 0.42
N ASP A 16 19.25 2.37 0.58
CA ASP A 16 19.83 2.83 1.84
C ASP A 16 19.77 4.36 2.02
N ALA A 17 20.40 4.87 3.08
CA ALA A 17 20.40 6.29 3.37
C ALA A 17 21.26 7.15 2.42
N ASP A 18 22.14 6.50 1.66
CA ASP A 18 23.01 7.13 0.65
C ASP A 18 22.45 6.93 -0.77
N ASP A 19 21.16 6.60 -0.87
CA ASP A 19 20.43 6.32 -2.11
C ASP A 19 21.04 5.17 -2.94
N GLN A 20 21.74 4.21 -2.29
CA GLN A 20 22.28 3.04 -2.97
C GLN A 20 21.34 1.85 -2.86
N VAL A 21 21.19 1.10 -3.96
CA VAL A 21 20.48 -0.17 -3.94
C VAL A 21 21.38 -1.23 -3.28
N VAL A 22 20.98 -1.68 -2.09
CA VAL A 22 21.72 -2.68 -1.32
C VAL A 22 21.19 -4.10 -1.54
N TRP A 23 19.95 -4.22 -2.05
CA TRP A 23 19.31 -5.48 -2.39
C TRP A 23 18.22 -5.26 -3.42
N SER A 24 18.00 -6.23 -4.30
CA SER A 24 16.89 -6.18 -5.26
C SER A 24 16.41 -7.56 -5.69
N ILE A 25 15.16 -7.61 -6.16
CA ILE A 25 14.54 -8.79 -6.75
C ILE A 25 13.74 -8.39 -7.99
N PRO A 26 13.75 -9.22 -9.06
CA PRO A 26 12.89 -8.96 -10.21
C PRO A 26 11.42 -9.21 -9.87
N ILE A 27 10.56 -8.32 -10.35
CA ILE A 27 9.10 -8.44 -10.25
C ILE A 27 8.48 -8.22 -11.62
N ARG A 28 7.22 -8.64 -11.80
CA ARG A 28 6.40 -8.26 -12.95
C ARG A 28 5.39 -7.18 -12.58
N ASP A 29 4.65 -7.41 -11.52
CA ASP A 29 3.60 -6.53 -11.03
C ASP A 29 3.65 -6.47 -9.50
N ILE A 30 3.31 -5.33 -8.93
CA ILE A 30 3.27 -5.13 -7.47
C ILE A 30 2.28 -4.03 -7.08
N HIS A 31 1.54 -4.26 -6.00
CA HIS A 31 0.70 -3.24 -5.36
C HIS A 31 1.06 -3.02 -3.90
N ASP A 32 1.70 -4.00 -3.26
CA ASP A 32 1.98 -3.93 -1.83
C ASP A 32 3.29 -4.62 -1.46
N ALA A 33 3.87 -4.20 -0.34
CA ALA A 33 5.02 -4.83 0.30
C ALA A 33 4.98 -4.60 1.81
N GLN A 34 5.71 -5.42 2.56
CA GLN A 34 5.86 -5.28 4.00
C GLN A 34 7.25 -5.73 4.45
N ALA A 35 7.93 -4.90 5.24
CA ALA A 35 9.07 -5.35 6.04
C ALA A 35 8.57 -6.16 7.24
N LEU A 36 9.17 -7.32 7.49
CA LEU A 36 8.84 -8.17 8.61
C LEU A 36 9.87 -8.00 9.75
N PRO A 37 9.46 -8.16 11.02
CA PRO A 37 10.35 -7.96 12.17
C PRO A 37 11.59 -8.87 12.19
N ASN A 38 11.52 -10.01 11.49
CA ASN A 38 12.62 -10.97 11.35
C ASN A 38 13.63 -10.61 10.24
N GLY A 39 13.49 -9.43 9.61
CA GLY A 39 14.33 -8.99 8.49
C GLY A 39 13.93 -9.57 7.13
N HIS A 40 12.86 -10.33 7.06
CA HIS A 40 12.29 -10.79 5.80
C HIS A 40 11.40 -9.73 5.14
N TRP A 41 11.05 -9.97 3.89
CA TRP A 41 10.15 -9.14 3.11
C TRP A 41 8.96 -9.96 2.63
N LEU A 42 7.77 -9.43 2.83
CA LEU A 42 6.56 -9.92 2.19
C LEU A 42 6.28 -9.01 1.00
N LEU A 43 6.21 -9.56 -0.21
CA LEU A 43 6.04 -8.81 -1.45
C LEU A 43 5.38 -9.65 -2.55
N GLN A 44 5.06 -9.00 -3.66
CA GLN A 44 4.54 -9.64 -4.87
C GLN A 44 5.61 -9.68 -5.95
N THR A 45 5.58 -10.73 -6.76
CA THR A 45 6.29 -10.77 -8.05
C THR A 45 5.33 -10.76 -9.23
N SER A 46 4.03 -10.90 -8.96
CA SER A 46 2.91 -10.74 -9.89
C SER A 46 1.62 -10.50 -9.11
N PHE A 47 0.56 -10.03 -9.75
CA PHE A 47 -0.74 -9.87 -9.09
C PHE A 47 -1.33 -11.18 -8.56
N GLY A 48 -0.91 -12.34 -9.06
CA GLY A 48 -1.43 -13.63 -8.64
C GLY A 48 -0.74 -14.24 -7.41
N ASN A 49 0.29 -13.62 -6.85
CA ASN A 49 1.05 -14.24 -5.75
C ASN A 49 1.45 -13.24 -4.65
N VAL A 50 1.79 -13.80 -3.50
CA VAL A 50 2.55 -13.15 -2.43
C VAL A 50 3.67 -14.08 -2.04
N ILE A 51 4.89 -13.56 -1.94
CA ILE A 51 6.06 -14.31 -1.47
C ILE A 51 6.62 -13.67 -0.20
N GLU A 52 7.22 -14.50 0.65
CA GLU A 52 8.11 -14.06 1.71
C GLU A 52 9.54 -14.44 1.31
N VAL A 53 10.43 -13.47 1.29
CA VAL A 53 11.85 -13.69 1.04
C VAL A 53 12.67 -13.34 2.28
N ASP A 54 13.76 -14.07 2.51
CA ASP A 54 14.71 -13.76 3.56
C ASP A 54 15.62 -12.57 3.17
N ALA A 55 16.53 -12.20 4.07
CA ALA A 55 17.46 -11.10 3.85
C ALA A 55 18.42 -11.32 2.66
N GLN A 56 18.56 -12.56 2.17
CA GLN A 56 19.37 -12.94 1.01
C GLN A 56 18.51 -13.00 -0.28
N GLY A 57 17.20 -12.72 -0.19
CA GLY A 57 16.28 -12.76 -1.31
C GLY A 57 15.78 -14.17 -1.67
N LYS A 58 16.04 -15.19 -0.82
CA LYS A 58 15.54 -16.53 -1.04
C LYS A 58 14.07 -16.63 -0.62
N GLU A 59 13.22 -17.17 -1.52
CA GLU A 59 11.82 -17.46 -1.20
C GLU A 59 11.74 -18.51 -0.09
N VAL A 60 11.05 -18.17 1.00
CA VAL A 60 10.84 -19.05 2.17
C VAL A 60 9.36 -19.39 2.40
N TRP A 61 8.47 -18.68 1.73
CA TRP A 61 7.03 -18.95 1.73
C TRP A 61 6.38 -18.28 0.53
N LYS A 62 5.29 -18.88 0.04
CA LYS A 62 4.52 -18.38 -1.11
C LYS A 62 3.04 -18.68 -0.95
N TYR A 63 2.20 -17.73 -1.32
CA TYR A 63 0.78 -17.91 -1.59
C TYR A 63 0.48 -17.61 -3.04
N GLU A 64 -0.37 -18.40 -3.66
CA GLU A 64 -0.87 -18.17 -5.03
C GLU A 64 -2.39 -18.11 -5.01
N ALA A 65 -2.94 -17.03 -5.59
CA ALA A 65 -4.37 -16.88 -5.78
C ALA A 65 -4.89 -17.92 -6.80
N GLY A 66 -6.10 -18.37 -6.56
CA GLY A 66 -6.81 -19.24 -7.48
C GLY A 66 -7.47 -18.47 -8.62
N LYS A 67 -8.60 -19.01 -9.08
CA LYS A 67 -9.50 -18.38 -10.06
C LYS A 67 -10.86 -18.16 -9.42
N THR A 68 -11.62 -17.19 -9.92
CA THR A 68 -13.03 -17.02 -9.57
C THR A 68 -13.85 -18.22 -10.03
N ALA A 69 -15.09 -18.35 -9.55
CA ALA A 69 -16.00 -19.43 -9.96
C ALA A 69 -16.25 -19.43 -11.49
N GLU A 70 -16.19 -18.25 -12.10
CA GLU A 70 -16.34 -18.03 -13.54
C GLU A 70 -15.03 -18.26 -14.32
N GLY A 71 -13.94 -18.66 -13.64
CA GLY A 71 -12.65 -18.95 -14.24
C GLY A 71 -11.77 -17.72 -14.50
N GLY A 72 -12.20 -16.53 -14.09
CA GLY A 72 -11.41 -15.29 -14.18
C GLY A 72 -10.22 -15.25 -13.22
N PRO A 73 -9.27 -14.35 -13.43
CA PRO A 73 -8.13 -14.19 -12.52
C PRO A 73 -8.59 -13.60 -11.19
N ILE A 74 -7.97 -14.06 -10.11
CA ILE A 74 -8.00 -13.37 -8.81
C ILE A 74 -6.68 -12.63 -8.67
N GLU A 75 -6.75 -11.33 -8.49
CA GLU A 75 -5.59 -10.48 -8.24
C GLU A 75 -5.47 -10.21 -6.74
N ILE A 76 -4.26 -10.24 -6.23
CA ILE A 76 -3.95 -9.87 -4.85
C ILE A 76 -3.45 -8.44 -4.88
N HIS A 77 -4.13 -7.53 -4.18
CA HIS A 77 -3.74 -6.12 -4.18
C HIS A 77 -3.23 -5.62 -2.84
N ALA A 78 -3.45 -6.39 -1.76
CA ALA A 78 -2.86 -6.08 -0.47
C ALA A 78 -2.64 -7.34 0.36
N PHE A 79 -1.64 -7.29 1.22
CA PHE A 79 -1.35 -8.37 2.16
C PHE A 79 -0.60 -7.82 3.37
N ARG A 80 -0.75 -8.48 4.51
CA ARG A 80 -0.01 -8.17 5.73
C ARG A 80 0.17 -9.42 6.58
N ARG A 81 1.38 -9.59 7.11
CA ARG A 81 1.59 -10.50 8.24
C ARG A 81 1.01 -9.82 9.48
N LEU A 82 0.04 -10.46 10.09
CA LEU A 82 -0.63 -9.98 11.28
C LEU A 82 0.19 -10.31 12.55
N PRO A 83 -0.01 -9.59 13.66
CA PRO A 83 0.63 -9.92 14.94
C PRO A 83 0.34 -11.34 15.44
N SER A 84 -0.78 -11.93 15.03
CA SER A 84 -1.14 -13.33 15.32
C SER A 84 -0.27 -14.36 14.60
N GLY A 85 0.57 -13.94 13.65
CA GLY A 85 1.32 -14.82 12.74
C GLY A 85 0.54 -15.22 11.49
N ALA A 86 -0.77 -14.99 11.43
CA ALA A 86 -1.56 -15.19 10.22
C ALA A 86 -1.17 -14.17 9.13
N THR A 87 -1.48 -14.49 7.88
CA THR A 87 -1.31 -13.54 6.75
C THR A 87 -2.69 -13.12 6.26
N MET A 88 -2.95 -11.82 6.28
CA MET A 88 -4.06 -11.20 5.58
C MET A 88 -3.73 -11.14 4.10
N ILE A 89 -4.65 -11.56 3.25
CA ILE A 89 -4.59 -11.49 1.77
C ILE A 89 -5.88 -10.84 1.27
N ALA A 90 -5.78 -9.74 0.55
CA ALA A 90 -6.94 -9.10 -0.09
C ALA A 90 -7.00 -9.54 -1.56
N GLU A 91 -8.02 -10.31 -1.89
CA GLU A 91 -8.27 -10.86 -3.21
C GLU A 91 -9.30 -9.98 -3.96
N SER A 92 -8.79 -9.11 -4.84
CA SER A 92 -9.59 -8.34 -5.79
C SER A 92 -10.20 -9.28 -6.84
N GLY A 93 -11.39 -8.99 -7.33
CA GLY A 93 -12.14 -9.90 -8.20
C GLY A 93 -12.86 -11.02 -7.45
N ALA A 94 -12.29 -11.59 -6.41
CA ALA A 94 -12.99 -12.49 -5.49
C ALA A 94 -13.75 -11.73 -4.39
N ARG A 95 -13.51 -10.43 -4.23
CA ARG A 95 -14.18 -9.52 -3.28
C ARG A 95 -14.16 -10.05 -1.87
N ARG A 96 -12.97 -10.41 -1.40
CA ARG A 96 -12.79 -10.92 -0.05
C ARG A 96 -11.42 -10.60 0.52
N ILE A 97 -11.35 -10.62 1.84
CA ILE A 97 -10.10 -10.69 2.58
C ILE A 97 -10.01 -12.08 3.19
N LEU A 98 -8.87 -12.74 3.01
CA LEU A 98 -8.55 -13.99 3.68
C LEU A 98 -7.58 -13.71 4.82
N GLU A 99 -7.76 -14.39 5.94
CA GLU A 99 -6.72 -14.62 6.92
C GLU A 99 -6.31 -16.08 6.81
N ILE A 100 -5.03 -16.35 6.55
CA ILE A 100 -4.49 -17.71 6.39
C ILE A 100 -3.34 -17.95 7.36
N ASP A 101 -3.15 -19.20 7.77
CA ASP A 101 -1.99 -19.58 8.55
C ASP A 101 -0.75 -19.80 7.65
N ARG A 102 0.36 -20.24 8.25
CA ARG A 102 1.63 -20.53 7.54
C ARG A 102 1.48 -21.65 6.50
N ASP A 103 0.58 -22.60 6.77
CA ASP A 103 0.28 -23.73 5.89
C ASP A 103 -0.78 -23.38 4.83
N LYS A 104 -1.18 -22.11 4.74
CA LYS A 104 -2.15 -21.56 3.79
C LYS A 104 -3.60 -22.04 4.04
N LYS A 105 -3.87 -22.60 5.22
CA LYS A 105 -5.23 -22.92 5.64
C LYS A 105 -5.97 -21.63 5.93
N VAL A 106 -7.16 -21.50 5.35
CA VAL A 106 -8.03 -20.35 5.59
C VAL A 106 -8.56 -20.41 7.03
N LEU A 107 -8.21 -19.41 7.82
CA LEU A 107 -8.69 -19.20 9.18
C LEU A 107 -9.97 -18.37 9.18
N ARG A 108 -10.05 -17.40 8.26
CA ARG A 108 -11.20 -16.49 8.09
C ARG A 108 -11.32 -16.03 6.64
N SER A 109 -12.55 -15.85 6.20
CA SER A 109 -12.88 -15.20 4.94
C SER A 109 -13.91 -14.10 5.20
N ILE A 110 -13.55 -12.86 4.83
CA ILE A 110 -14.35 -11.66 5.07
C ILE A 110 -14.85 -11.18 3.72
N PRO A 111 -16.15 -11.24 3.44
CA PRO A 111 -16.70 -10.76 2.17
C PRO A 111 -16.65 -9.23 2.10
N LEU A 112 -16.38 -8.71 0.90
CA LEU A 112 -16.35 -7.28 0.61
C LEU A 112 -17.54 -6.88 -0.26
N SER A 113 -18.18 -5.78 0.09
CA SER A 113 -19.26 -5.16 -0.69
C SER A 113 -18.66 -4.21 -1.72
N VAL A 114 -19.05 -4.35 -2.99
CA VAL A 114 -18.59 -3.54 -4.11
C VAL A 114 -19.78 -3.06 -4.90
N ASP A 115 -19.86 -1.74 -5.14
CA ASP A 115 -20.97 -1.11 -5.88
C ASP A 115 -20.78 -1.26 -7.39
N ARG A 116 -19.49 -1.25 -7.85
CA ARG A 116 -19.10 -1.30 -9.27
C ARG A 116 -18.08 -2.42 -9.49
N PRO A 117 -18.53 -3.66 -9.68
CA PRO A 117 -17.62 -4.81 -9.82
C PRO A 117 -16.62 -4.65 -10.98
N ASP A 118 -15.33 -4.73 -10.65
CA ASP A 118 -14.22 -4.74 -11.60
C ASP A 118 -13.07 -5.49 -10.94
N ALA A 119 -12.66 -6.63 -11.49
CA ALA A 119 -11.69 -7.53 -10.86
C ALA A 119 -10.38 -6.83 -10.49
N HIS A 120 -9.95 -5.82 -11.26
CA HIS A 120 -8.75 -5.04 -10.99
C HIS A 120 -9.00 -3.85 -10.04
N ARG A 121 -10.24 -3.39 -9.87
CA ARG A 121 -10.59 -2.18 -9.12
C ARG A 121 -11.50 -2.41 -7.93
N ASP A 122 -11.89 -3.66 -7.67
CA ASP A 122 -12.70 -4.02 -6.50
C ASP A 122 -11.99 -3.64 -5.20
N THR A 123 -10.67 -3.83 -5.15
CA THR A 123 -9.82 -3.36 -4.05
C THR A 123 -8.50 -2.78 -4.57
N ARG A 124 -7.93 -1.84 -3.82
CA ARG A 124 -6.51 -1.50 -3.84
C ARG A 124 -5.91 -1.87 -2.49
N LEU A 125 -5.26 -0.97 -1.77
CA LEU A 125 -4.67 -1.34 -0.50
C LEU A 125 -5.72 -1.64 0.58
N VAL A 126 -5.43 -2.66 1.37
CA VAL A 126 -6.17 -3.03 2.57
C VAL A 126 -5.23 -2.97 3.76
N ARG A 127 -5.67 -2.34 4.83
CA ARG A 127 -4.87 -2.21 6.04
C ARG A 127 -5.67 -2.66 7.27
N PRO A 128 -5.09 -3.55 8.10
CA PRO A 128 -5.66 -3.83 9.40
C PRO A 128 -5.62 -2.58 10.27
N THR A 129 -6.64 -2.39 11.08
CA THR A 129 -6.71 -1.29 12.06
C THR A 129 -6.38 -1.81 13.48
N PRO A 130 -6.05 -0.93 14.42
CA PRO A 130 -5.89 -1.32 15.82
C PRO A 130 -7.13 -1.98 16.43
N GLY A 131 -8.32 -1.69 15.88
CA GLY A 131 -9.60 -2.29 16.29
C GLY A 131 -9.85 -3.68 15.73
N GLN A 132 -8.86 -4.33 15.10
CA GLN A 132 -8.98 -5.62 14.44
C GLN A 132 -10.03 -5.64 13.30
N THR A 133 -10.22 -4.50 12.66
CA THR A 133 -11.04 -4.32 11.46
C THR A 133 -10.14 -4.09 10.25
N TYR A 134 -10.72 -3.98 9.06
CA TYR A 134 -9.96 -3.79 7.83
C TYR A 134 -10.43 -2.56 7.08
N LEU A 135 -9.51 -1.63 6.86
CA LEU A 135 -9.74 -0.45 6.04
C LEU A 135 -9.41 -0.79 4.59
N VAL A 136 -10.38 -0.69 3.70
CA VAL A 136 -10.31 -1.10 2.30
C VAL A 136 -10.47 0.10 1.38
N ALA A 137 -9.52 0.30 0.49
CA ALA A 137 -9.61 1.25 -0.60
C ALA A 137 -10.30 0.58 -1.80
N HIS A 138 -11.54 0.95 -2.11
CA HIS A 138 -12.30 0.51 -3.27
C HIS A 138 -12.16 1.52 -4.41
N GLU A 139 -11.22 1.29 -5.31
CA GLU A 139 -10.91 2.23 -6.40
C GLU A 139 -12.11 2.44 -7.33
N GLY A 140 -12.75 1.35 -7.78
CA GLY A 140 -13.91 1.41 -8.67
C GLY A 140 -15.10 2.14 -8.06
N ASP A 141 -15.32 1.96 -6.76
CA ASP A 141 -16.40 2.63 -6.01
C ASP A 141 -16.06 4.07 -5.62
N ARG A 142 -14.76 4.43 -5.66
CA ARG A 142 -14.23 5.72 -5.19
C ARG A 142 -14.47 5.96 -3.70
N LYS A 143 -14.48 4.88 -2.91
CA LYS A 143 -14.82 4.87 -1.50
C LYS A 143 -13.79 4.12 -0.67
N ILE A 144 -13.68 4.54 0.56
CA ILE A 144 -13.03 3.75 1.60
C ILE A 144 -14.14 3.14 2.45
N ARG A 145 -14.00 1.84 2.77
CA ARG A 145 -14.87 1.17 3.73
C ARG A 145 -14.03 0.50 4.80
N GLU A 146 -14.50 0.59 6.03
CA GLU A 146 -13.98 -0.19 7.15
C GLU A 146 -14.91 -1.36 7.42
N TYR A 147 -14.32 -2.56 7.41
CA TYR A 147 -15.06 -3.82 7.59
C TYR A 147 -14.74 -4.44 8.94
N ALA A 148 -15.77 -4.83 9.67
CA ALA A 148 -15.65 -5.79 10.74
C ALA A 148 -15.30 -7.18 10.20
N THR A 149 -14.85 -8.08 11.06
CA THR A 149 -14.40 -9.42 10.68
C THR A 149 -15.53 -10.36 10.20
N ASP A 150 -16.78 -9.95 10.34
CA ASP A 150 -17.97 -10.62 9.79
C ASP A 150 -18.38 -10.08 8.41
N GLY A 151 -17.65 -9.10 7.87
CA GLY A 151 -17.91 -8.46 6.59
C GLY A 151 -18.87 -7.28 6.66
N LYS A 152 -19.33 -6.88 7.85
CA LYS A 152 -20.17 -5.71 8.01
C LYS A 152 -19.35 -4.43 7.81
N VAL A 153 -19.84 -3.51 6.97
CA VAL A 153 -19.30 -2.16 6.85
C VAL A 153 -19.69 -1.35 8.09
N ILE A 154 -18.69 -0.91 8.85
CA ILE A 154 -18.88 -0.15 10.09
C ILE A 154 -18.57 1.34 9.95
N TRP A 155 -17.84 1.72 8.90
CA TRP A 155 -17.55 3.09 8.52
C TRP A 155 -17.30 3.17 7.01
N GLN A 156 -17.63 4.29 6.40
CA GLN A 156 -17.28 4.57 5.01
C GLN A 156 -17.06 6.06 4.76
N HIS A 157 -16.24 6.35 3.74
CA HIS A 157 -15.99 7.71 3.25
C HIS A 157 -15.98 7.72 1.73
N ASP A 158 -16.72 8.64 1.12
CA ASP A 158 -16.71 8.87 -0.33
C ASP A 158 -15.59 9.86 -0.68
N VAL A 159 -14.59 9.37 -1.40
CA VAL A 159 -13.44 10.19 -1.83
C VAL A 159 -13.76 10.98 -3.12
N GLY A 160 -14.75 10.50 -3.89
CA GLY A 160 -15.20 11.12 -5.14
C GLY A 160 -14.29 10.84 -6.34
N THR A 161 -13.07 10.34 -6.15
CA THR A 161 -12.10 9.99 -7.19
C THR A 161 -11.62 8.56 -7.03
N GLN A 162 -11.03 7.99 -8.07
CA GLN A 162 -10.29 6.73 -7.94
C GLN A 162 -9.17 6.92 -6.92
N LEU A 163 -9.03 5.99 -5.99
CA LEU A 163 -8.09 6.07 -4.88
C LEU A 163 -7.24 4.80 -4.79
N TYR A 164 -6.12 4.90 -4.09
CA TYR A 164 -5.19 3.78 -3.98
C TYR A 164 -5.06 3.25 -2.55
N SER A 165 -4.95 4.12 -1.55
CA SER A 165 -4.64 3.70 -0.19
C SER A 165 -5.43 4.47 0.86
N ALA A 166 -5.64 3.81 2.01
CA ALA A 166 -6.11 4.43 3.23
C ALA A 166 -5.43 3.77 4.43
N VAL A 167 -5.01 4.59 5.38
CA VAL A 167 -4.33 4.14 6.60
C VAL A 167 -4.93 4.85 7.81
N ARG A 168 -5.30 4.08 8.84
CA ARG A 168 -5.72 4.66 10.13
C ARG A 168 -4.49 5.14 10.87
N THR A 169 -4.44 6.42 11.22
CA THR A 169 -3.35 7.01 11.99
C THR A 169 -3.49 6.66 13.48
N SER A 170 -2.43 6.88 14.25
CA SER A 170 -2.45 6.68 15.70
C SER A 170 -3.41 7.64 16.45
N THR A 171 -3.79 8.75 15.83
CA THR A 171 -4.75 9.72 16.36
C THR A 171 -6.20 9.39 16.01
N GLY A 172 -6.44 8.29 15.27
CA GLY A 172 -7.77 7.85 14.87
C GLY A 172 -8.30 8.48 13.57
N THR A 173 -7.55 9.39 12.94
CA THR A 173 -7.87 9.91 11.61
C THR A 173 -7.53 8.90 10.52
N THR A 174 -8.00 9.13 9.29
CA THR A 174 -7.66 8.31 8.12
C THR A 174 -6.87 9.12 7.12
N LEU A 175 -5.65 8.68 6.84
CA LEU A 175 -4.80 9.24 5.79
C LEU A 175 -5.07 8.50 4.49
N ILE A 176 -5.23 9.24 3.37
CA ILE A 176 -5.74 8.71 2.10
C ILE A 176 -4.83 9.15 0.95
N GLY A 177 -4.33 8.19 0.17
CA GLY A 177 -3.73 8.42 -1.14
C GLY A 177 -4.80 8.32 -2.22
N THR A 178 -5.11 9.46 -2.84
CA THR A 178 -6.32 9.58 -3.68
C THR A 178 -6.12 9.15 -5.13
N GLY A 179 -5.00 8.53 -5.50
CA GLY A 179 -4.78 8.09 -6.88
C GLY A 179 -4.99 9.24 -7.88
N ASP A 180 -5.98 9.12 -8.76
CA ASP A 180 -6.39 10.14 -9.75
C ASP A 180 -6.93 11.45 -9.13
N GLY A 181 -7.12 11.49 -7.82
CA GLY A 181 -7.48 12.74 -7.13
C GLY A 181 -6.31 13.69 -6.98
N HIS A 182 -5.09 13.27 -7.31
CA HIS A 182 -3.85 14.05 -7.31
C HIS A 182 -3.58 14.76 -5.98
N ARG A 183 -3.92 14.11 -4.86
CA ARG A 183 -3.78 14.71 -3.53
C ARG A 183 -3.66 13.67 -2.43
N VAL A 184 -3.22 14.11 -1.27
CA VAL A 184 -3.30 13.38 -0.01
C VAL A 184 -4.36 14.03 0.85
N LEU A 185 -5.25 13.25 1.44
CA LEU A 185 -6.26 13.71 2.40
C LEU A 185 -6.03 13.06 3.76
N GLU A 186 -6.34 13.77 4.82
CA GLU A 186 -6.55 13.22 6.14
C GLU A 186 -7.95 13.62 6.61
N VAL A 187 -8.77 12.63 6.94
CA VAL A 187 -10.14 12.85 7.41
C VAL A 187 -10.32 12.33 8.83
N ASP A 188 -11.18 12.98 9.61
CA ASP A 188 -11.59 12.51 10.94
C ASP A 188 -12.60 11.37 10.86
N SER A 189 -13.10 10.91 12.01
CA SER A 189 -14.08 9.83 12.11
C SER A 189 -15.43 10.18 11.49
N GLU A 190 -15.76 11.48 11.35
CA GLU A 190 -16.98 11.97 10.71
C GLU A 190 -16.81 12.15 9.19
N GLY A 191 -15.58 11.93 8.68
CA GLY A 191 -15.23 12.11 7.26
C GLY A 191 -14.90 13.54 6.87
N LYS A 192 -14.74 14.45 7.83
CA LYS A 192 -14.33 15.83 7.57
C LYS A 192 -12.82 15.88 7.33
N THR A 193 -12.41 16.57 6.26
CA THR A 193 -11.00 16.82 5.97
C THR A 193 -10.39 17.71 7.05
N VAL A 194 -9.34 17.20 7.71
CA VAL A 194 -8.58 17.89 8.75
C VAL A 194 -7.18 18.30 8.29
N TRP A 195 -6.69 17.68 7.22
CA TRP A 195 -5.43 18.04 6.56
C TRP A 195 -5.44 17.55 5.10
N GLU A 196 -4.75 18.26 4.22
CA GLU A 196 -4.70 17.95 2.80
C GLU A 196 -3.37 18.44 2.20
N VAL A 197 -2.87 17.76 1.17
CA VAL A 197 -1.89 18.30 0.23
C VAL A 197 -2.46 18.14 -1.18
N GLY A 198 -2.73 19.27 -1.83
CA GLY A 198 -3.29 19.31 -3.19
C GLY A 198 -2.24 19.13 -4.28
N GLU A 199 -2.72 18.96 -5.52
CA GLU A 199 -1.92 18.60 -6.71
C GLU A 199 -0.69 19.50 -6.90
N ASN A 200 -0.84 20.82 -6.79
CA ASN A 200 0.21 21.82 -7.07
C ASN A 200 0.57 22.63 -5.82
N GLU A 201 0.29 22.12 -4.63
CA GLU A 201 0.47 22.87 -3.40
C GLU A 201 1.92 22.86 -2.90
N LEU A 202 2.71 21.85 -3.26
CA LEU A 202 4.11 21.76 -2.88
C LEU A 202 5.00 22.53 -3.87
N PRO A 203 5.93 23.38 -3.42
CA PRO A 203 6.76 24.18 -4.32
C PRO A 203 7.54 23.35 -5.34
N GLY A 204 7.26 23.55 -6.63
CA GLY A 204 7.94 22.86 -7.73
C GLY A 204 7.57 21.36 -7.90
N ILE A 205 6.61 20.87 -7.11
CA ILE A 205 6.16 19.46 -7.16
C ILE A 205 4.69 19.41 -7.57
N ARG A 206 4.40 18.55 -8.54
CA ARG A 206 3.05 18.18 -8.94
C ARG A 206 2.75 16.75 -8.49
N LEU A 207 1.71 16.57 -7.71
CA LEU A 207 1.20 15.24 -7.39
C LEU A 207 0.43 14.67 -8.60
N ALA A 208 0.74 13.44 -8.96
CA ALA A 208 0.05 12.73 -10.04
C ALA A 208 -0.79 11.58 -9.44
N TRP A 209 -0.48 10.34 -9.74
CA TRP A 209 -1.13 9.18 -9.13
C TRP A 209 -0.56 8.96 -7.73
N VAL A 210 -1.23 9.49 -6.71
CA VAL A 210 -0.82 9.31 -5.30
C VAL A 210 -1.22 7.92 -4.85
N THR A 211 -0.23 7.05 -4.67
CA THR A 211 -0.46 5.65 -4.31
C THR A 211 -0.37 5.41 -2.81
N MET A 212 0.79 5.06 -2.29
CA MET A 212 0.96 4.84 -0.85
C MET A 212 1.16 6.14 -0.11
N VAL A 213 0.56 6.19 1.07
CA VAL A 213 0.79 7.27 2.04
C VAL A 213 0.98 6.66 3.43
N GLU A 214 1.85 7.28 4.22
CA GLU A 214 2.14 6.85 5.57
C GLU A 214 2.40 8.07 6.47
N ARG A 215 1.94 8.02 7.71
CA ARG A 215 2.36 8.97 8.75
C ARG A 215 3.55 8.38 9.47
N LEU A 216 4.70 9.01 9.29
CA LEU A 216 5.96 8.56 9.91
C LEU A 216 5.97 8.84 11.42
N PRO A 217 6.82 8.14 12.21
CA PRO A 217 6.95 8.38 13.65
C PRO A 217 7.34 9.81 14.03
N ASN A 218 8.05 10.54 13.15
CA ASN A 218 8.41 11.95 13.34
C ASN A 218 7.24 12.93 13.07
N GLY A 219 6.06 12.42 12.69
CA GLY A 219 4.87 13.19 12.36
C GLY A 219 4.79 13.66 10.90
N ASN A 220 5.83 13.45 10.11
CA ASN A 220 5.82 13.78 8.68
C ASN A 220 4.95 12.79 7.89
N THR A 221 4.59 13.17 6.67
CA THR A 221 3.85 12.33 5.75
C THR A 221 4.76 11.88 4.62
N TRP A 222 4.83 10.57 4.42
CA TRP A 222 5.45 9.91 3.28
C TRP A 222 4.41 9.77 2.17
N ILE A 223 4.77 10.18 0.95
CA ILE A 223 3.87 10.21 -0.20
C ILE A 223 4.57 9.55 -1.38
N VAL A 224 3.93 8.56 -1.98
CA VAL A 224 4.39 7.93 -3.22
C VAL A 224 3.65 8.55 -4.39
N ASN A 225 4.41 9.20 -5.29
CA ASN A 225 3.94 10.01 -6.41
C ASN A 225 4.18 9.27 -7.74
N CYS A 226 3.44 8.21 -7.96
CA CYS A 226 3.54 7.37 -9.15
C CYS A 226 3.06 8.13 -10.41
N HIS A 227 3.64 7.83 -11.58
CA HIS A 227 3.29 8.42 -12.88
C HIS A 227 3.47 9.95 -13.01
N ALA A 228 4.25 10.57 -12.14
CA ALA A 228 4.43 12.02 -12.16
C ALA A 228 5.36 12.53 -13.29
N GLY A 229 6.11 11.64 -13.92
CA GLY A 229 7.07 11.96 -14.95
C GLY A 229 8.48 12.24 -14.40
N PRO A 230 9.50 12.22 -15.28
CA PRO A 230 10.91 12.27 -14.87
C PRO A 230 11.35 13.60 -14.23
N ASP A 231 10.58 14.66 -14.39
CA ASP A 231 10.88 15.96 -13.79
C ASP A 231 10.31 16.10 -12.35
N GLN A 232 9.60 15.08 -11.86
CA GLN A 232 8.96 15.08 -10.57
C GLN A 232 9.54 14.00 -9.65
N PRO A 233 9.56 14.20 -8.32
CA PRO A 233 9.97 13.15 -7.40
C PRO A 233 8.97 12.00 -7.37
N GLN A 234 9.49 10.77 -7.28
CA GLN A 234 8.72 9.55 -7.14
C GLN A 234 8.25 9.35 -5.68
N ILE A 235 9.01 9.86 -4.71
CA ILE A 235 8.67 9.80 -3.30
C ILE A 235 8.94 11.16 -2.67
N ILE A 236 8.08 11.56 -1.74
CA ILE A 236 8.13 12.87 -1.09
C ILE A 236 7.87 12.68 0.41
N GLU A 237 8.65 13.35 1.26
CA GLU A 237 8.37 13.51 2.68
C GLU A 237 8.03 14.97 2.97
N VAL A 238 6.88 15.20 3.60
CA VAL A 238 6.41 16.54 3.98
C VAL A 238 6.08 16.62 5.46
N THR A 239 6.31 17.78 6.07
CA THR A 239 5.84 18.06 7.43
C THR A 239 4.33 18.29 7.47
N LYS A 240 3.76 18.38 8.67
CA LYS A 240 2.35 18.73 8.86
C LYS A 240 2.01 20.13 8.29
N GLU A 241 2.97 21.04 8.29
CA GLU A 241 2.89 22.39 7.69
C GLU A 241 3.14 22.38 6.18
N LYS A 242 3.20 21.20 5.56
CA LYS A 242 3.39 20.99 4.10
C LYS A 242 4.76 21.44 3.59
N LYS A 243 5.76 21.51 4.45
CA LYS A 243 7.14 21.76 4.02
C LYS A 243 7.75 20.45 3.53
N VAL A 244 8.26 20.45 2.30
CA VAL A 244 9.05 19.33 1.76
C VAL A 244 10.38 19.26 2.50
N VAL A 245 10.68 18.11 3.11
CA VAL A 245 11.91 17.89 3.88
C VAL A 245 12.82 16.85 3.23
N TRP A 246 12.27 16.01 2.37
CA TRP A 246 13.04 15.03 1.60
C TRP A 246 12.28 14.62 0.34
N THR A 247 13.03 14.26 -0.70
CA THR A 247 12.47 13.70 -1.95
C THR A 247 13.40 12.64 -2.50
N PHE A 248 12.82 11.66 -3.20
CA PHE A 248 13.56 10.68 -3.98
C PHE A 248 13.16 10.77 -5.46
N ARG A 249 14.16 10.77 -6.33
CA ARG A 249 13.98 10.78 -7.78
C ARG A 249 15.12 10.04 -8.46
N ASP A 250 14.82 8.87 -9.00
CA ASP A 250 15.80 8.03 -9.69
C ASP A 250 15.12 7.25 -10.83
N PHE A 251 15.07 7.86 -11.99
CA PHE A 251 14.45 7.27 -13.17
C PHE A 251 15.40 6.35 -13.97
N ASP A 252 16.66 6.28 -13.58
CA ASP A 252 17.61 5.32 -14.17
C ASP A 252 17.35 3.91 -13.62
N ARG A 253 17.19 3.80 -12.31
CA ARG A 253 16.95 2.53 -11.59
C ARG A 253 15.47 2.20 -11.48
N PHE A 254 14.63 3.19 -11.25
CA PHE A 254 13.16 3.06 -11.16
C PHE A 254 12.52 3.87 -12.28
N GLY A 255 11.44 3.33 -12.87
CA GLY A 255 10.71 4.02 -13.93
C GLY A 255 9.65 4.98 -13.41
N ASN A 256 8.72 5.32 -14.30
CA ASN A 256 7.59 6.18 -13.98
C ASN A 256 6.45 5.45 -13.26
N ALA A 257 6.56 4.14 -13.08
CA ALA A 257 5.52 3.29 -12.51
C ALA A 257 5.95 2.69 -11.16
N LEU A 258 6.29 3.56 -10.21
CA LEU A 258 6.67 3.22 -8.84
C LEU A 258 5.45 3.40 -7.90
N PRO A 259 4.59 2.36 -7.72
CA PRO A 259 3.40 2.47 -6.88
C PRO A 259 3.69 2.16 -5.42
N VAL A 260 4.81 1.50 -5.12
CA VAL A 260 5.15 1.01 -3.79
C VAL A 260 6.45 1.63 -3.32
N ALA A 261 6.38 2.35 -2.20
CA ALA A 261 7.55 2.70 -1.41
C ALA A 261 7.17 2.69 0.07
N ILE A 262 7.87 1.88 0.85
CA ILE A 262 7.64 1.76 2.29
C ILE A 262 8.90 2.17 3.06
N HIS A 263 8.73 3.06 4.02
CA HIS A 263 9.79 3.43 4.93
C HIS A 263 10.15 2.24 5.83
N VAL A 264 11.43 1.99 5.99
CA VAL A 264 11.95 0.94 6.88
C VAL A 264 12.70 1.63 8.00
N ALA A 265 12.15 1.53 9.22
CA ALA A 265 12.89 1.99 10.38
C ALA A 265 14.23 1.27 10.42
N ALA A 266 15.33 2.00 10.58
CA ALA A 266 16.62 1.36 10.84
C ALA A 266 16.45 0.39 12.01
N PRO A 267 17.01 -0.82 11.95
CA PRO A 267 17.00 -1.70 13.11
C PRO A 267 17.58 -0.92 14.28
N ALA A 268 16.88 -0.94 15.42
CA ALA A 268 17.40 -0.33 16.64
C ALA A 268 18.79 -0.93 16.84
N THR A 269 19.84 -0.10 16.71
CA THR A 269 21.19 -0.51 17.04
C THR A 269 21.15 -0.82 18.53
N GLY A 270 21.11 -2.11 18.87
CA GLY A 270 21.20 -2.57 20.25
C GLY A 270 22.50 -2.05 20.82
N ASN A 271 22.39 -1.23 21.86
CA ASN A 271 23.46 -0.94 22.78
C ASN A 271 23.74 -2.17 23.62
#